data_292c2e8a6d4f66af7348141639036153
#
_entry.id   292c2e8a6d4f66af7348141639036153
#
_cell.length_a   1.000
_cell.length_b   1.000
_cell.length_c   1.000
_cell.angle_alpha   90.00
_cell.angle_beta   90.00
_cell.angle_gamma   90.00
#
_symmetry.space_group_name_H-M   'P 1'
#
loop_
_entity.id
_entity.type
_entity.pdbx_description
1 polymer ?
#
loop_
_entity_poly.entity_id
_entity_poly.type
_entity_poly.pdbx_seq_one_letter_code
_entity_poly.pdbx_strand_id
1 'polypeptide(L)'
;MKAQTVIFSAAIATLACIILIAEESDSKQTGESSFLSSTRQLTFAGKRSGEGYFSSDGNQMIFQSERESGNPFYQIYLMDLETGDTNRVSPGFGKTTCAWIHPGGERILFASSHADSKAKEKQAIEIEERKSRRIRKYSWDYDENYEIWQTSLNGSEPKNLTNSRGYDAEGSYSPDGKWITFASNRQAYAKPLSKEQEERLKIDKSYFMEIYLMKSDGTGLKRLTNVPGYDGGPFFSPDGKQ
;
A
#
# COMPACT_ATOMS: atom_id res chain seq x y z
N MET A 1 -51.53 -59.56 61.56
CA MET A 1 -50.51 -59.20 60.57
C MET A 1 -51.00 -57.94 59.83
N LYS A 2 -50.36 -56.87 60.04
CA LYS A 2 -50.82 -55.52 59.53
C LYS A 2 -50.23 -55.27 58.14
N ALA A 3 -51.09 -55.00 57.18
CA ALA A 3 -50.68 -54.60 55.84
C ALA A 3 -50.45 -53.09 55.86
N GLN A 4 -49.27 -52.59 55.47
CA GLN A 4 -48.97 -51.21 55.29
C GLN A 4 -49.25 -50.80 53.83
N THR A 5 -50.14 -49.82 53.69
CA THR A 5 -50.49 -49.19 52.44
C THR A 5 -49.47 -48.07 52.17
N VAL A 6 -48.77 -48.12 51.07
CA VAL A 6 -47.82 -47.09 50.61
C VAL A 6 -48.60 -46.20 49.66
N ILE A 7 -48.69 -44.93 50.02
CA ILE A 7 -49.29 -43.86 49.17
C ILE A 7 -48.17 -43.23 48.37
N PHE A 8 -48.22 -43.38 47.03
CA PHE A 8 -47.36 -42.62 46.11
C PHE A 8 -48.00 -41.26 45.84
N SER A 9 -47.33 -40.21 46.32
CA SER A 9 -47.63 -38.84 45.91
C SER A 9 -46.88 -38.51 44.62
N ALA A 10 -47.61 -38.29 43.55
CA ALA A 10 -47.07 -37.79 42.31
C ALA A 10 -46.97 -36.25 42.38
N ALA A 11 -45.77 -35.73 42.42
CA ALA A 11 -45.51 -34.28 42.29
C ALA A 11 -45.47 -33.92 40.80
N ILE A 12 -46.42 -33.18 40.34
CA ILE A 12 -46.44 -32.58 38.99
C ILE A 12 -45.55 -31.33 39.04
N ALA A 13 -44.38 -31.41 38.46
CA ALA A 13 -43.52 -30.26 38.27
C ALA A 13 -43.97 -29.50 36.99
N THR A 14 -44.64 -28.39 37.16
CA THR A 14 -44.94 -27.45 36.09
C THR A 14 -43.68 -26.68 35.70
N LEU A 15 -43.11 -27.04 34.57
CA LEU A 15 -42.00 -26.32 33.97
C LEU A 15 -42.49 -25.04 33.31
N ALA A 16 -42.37 -23.88 34.00
CA ALA A 16 -42.65 -22.60 33.43
C ALA A 16 -41.48 -22.20 32.48
N CYS A 17 -41.71 -22.31 31.18
CA CYS A 17 -40.84 -21.74 30.16
C CYS A 17 -40.92 -20.23 30.23
N ILE A 18 -39.96 -19.59 30.89
CA ILE A 18 -39.75 -18.13 30.80
C ILE A 18 -39.10 -17.90 29.42
N ILE A 19 -39.91 -17.45 28.48
CA ILE A 19 -39.40 -16.88 27.23
C ILE A 19 -38.79 -15.52 27.59
N LEU A 20 -37.47 -15.46 27.72
CA LEU A 20 -36.74 -14.20 27.70
C LEU A 20 -36.85 -13.65 26.27
N ILE A 21 -37.79 -12.72 26.07
CA ILE A 21 -37.74 -11.82 24.92
C ILE A 21 -36.53 -10.91 25.18
N ALA A 22 -35.42 -11.20 24.53
CA ALA A 22 -34.35 -10.24 24.43
C ALA A 22 -34.90 -9.05 23.63
N GLU A 23 -35.21 -7.97 24.31
CA GLU A 23 -35.34 -6.66 23.66
C GLU A 23 -34.00 -6.43 22.98
N GLU A 24 -33.96 -6.51 21.65
CA GLU A 24 -32.88 -5.91 20.85
C GLU A 24 -32.87 -4.42 21.24
N SER A 25 -32.00 -4.07 22.17
CA SER A 25 -31.69 -2.68 22.41
C SER A 25 -31.09 -2.16 21.10
N ASP A 26 -31.81 -1.28 20.46
CA ASP A 26 -31.36 -0.46 19.35
C ASP A 26 -30.24 0.45 19.88
N SER A 27 -29.08 -0.19 20.17
CA SER A 27 -27.85 0.51 20.54
C SER A 27 -27.45 1.27 19.29
N LYS A 28 -27.72 2.57 19.26
CA LYS A 28 -27.15 3.46 18.25
C LYS A 28 -25.67 3.08 18.11
N GLN A 29 -25.31 2.46 16.98
CA GLN A 29 -23.94 2.18 16.64
C GLN A 29 -23.17 3.51 16.73
N THR A 30 -22.29 3.61 17.71
CA THR A 30 -21.44 4.80 17.92
C THR A 30 -20.00 4.41 17.67
N GLY A 31 -19.20 5.33 17.12
CA GLY A 31 -17.81 5.08 16.80
C GLY A 31 -17.61 4.44 15.44
N GLU A 32 -16.55 3.65 15.28
CA GLU A 32 -16.11 3.05 14.01
C GLU A 32 -17.20 2.20 13.35
N SER A 33 -17.96 1.44 14.11
CA SER A 33 -19.06 0.59 13.61
C SER A 33 -20.19 1.33 12.92
N SER A 34 -20.33 2.65 13.14
CA SER A 34 -21.30 3.49 12.42
C SER A 34 -20.87 3.83 10.99
N PHE A 35 -19.60 3.67 10.67
CA PHE A 35 -19.01 3.99 9.36
C PHE A 35 -18.51 2.77 8.61
N LEU A 36 -18.07 1.73 9.32
CA LEU A 36 -17.48 0.52 8.76
C LEU A 36 -18.32 -0.71 9.12
N SER A 37 -18.68 -1.49 8.10
CA SER A 37 -19.34 -2.78 8.25
C SER A 37 -18.54 -3.88 7.56
N SER A 38 -18.64 -5.10 8.10
CA SER A 38 -17.99 -6.28 7.50
C SER A 38 -16.49 -6.15 7.27
N THR A 39 -15.79 -5.42 8.16
CA THR A 39 -14.34 -5.25 8.09
C THR A 39 -13.64 -6.59 8.20
N ARG A 40 -12.73 -6.89 7.27
CA ARG A 40 -11.91 -8.11 7.27
C ARG A 40 -10.45 -7.81 7.00
N GLN A 41 -9.56 -8.56 7.63
CA GLN A 41 -8.13 -8.54 7.32
C GLN A 41 -7.87 -9.32 6.03
N LEU A 42 -7.10 -8.75 5.10
CA LEU A 42 -6.76 -9.37 3.82
C LEU A 42 -5.34 -9.97 3.79
N THR A 43 -4.41 -9.50 4.65
CA THR A 43 -3.02 -9.96 4.65
C THR A 43 -2.65 -10.60 5.98
N PHE A 44 -2.05 -11.80 5.94
CA PHE A 44 -1.66 -12.59 7.11
C PHE A 44 -0.17 -12.94 7.13
N ALA A 45 0.56 -12.60 6.07
CA ALA A 45 1.98 -12.89 5.92
C ALA A 45 2.81 -11.61 5.84
N GLY A 46 4.10 -11.72 6.19
CA GLY A 46 5.03 -10.58 6.19
C GLY A 46 5.06 -9.84 7.51
N LYS A 47 5.90 -8.83 7.60
CA LYS A 47 6.05 -7.98 8.79
C LYS A 47 5.17 -6.75 8.76
N ARG A 48 4.98 -6.19 7.57
CA ARG A 48 4.12 -5.02 7.33
C ARG A 48 3.57 -5.06 5.92
N SER A 49 2.35 -4.55 5.74
CA SER A 49 1.69 -4.40 4.45
C SER A 49 0.93 -3.08 4.44
N GLY A 50 0.79 -2.48 3.28
CA GLY A 50 0.07 -1.21 3.15
C GLY A 50 -0.10 -0.78 1.70
N GLU A 51 -0.67 0.39 1.52
CA GLU A 51 -0.90 1.02 0.21
C GLU A 51 -1.53 0.06 -0.81
N GLY A 52 -2.73 -0.41 -0.47
CA GLY A 52 -3.49 -1.31 -1.34
C GLY A 52 -4.45 -0.54 -2.25
N TYR A 53 -4.46 -0.89 -3.54
CA TYR A 53 -5.34 -0.29 -4.55
C TYR A 53 -6.02 -1.40 -5.35
N PHE A 54 -7.32 -1.22 -5.59
CA PHE A 54 -8.13 -2.19 -6.33
C PHE A 54 -7.92 -2.06 -7.85
N SER A 55 -8.06 -3.18 -8.56
CA SER A 55 -8.29 -3.17 -10.01
C SER A 55 -9.62 -2.51 -10.36
N SER A 56 -9.77 -2.06 -11.60
CA SER A 56 -10.99 -1.38 -12.07
C SER A 56 -12.25 -2.25 -11.96
N ASP A 57 -12.10 -3.57 -12.05
CA ASP A 57 -13.18 -4.55 -11.91
C ASP A 57 -13.42 -5.00 -10.44
N GLY A 58 -12.57 -4.54 -9.51
CA GLY A 58 -12.66 -4.88 -8.09
C GLY A 58 -12.24 -6.30 -7.71
N ASN A 59 -11.70 -7.10 -8.64
CA ASN A 59 -11.36 -8.51 -8.40
C ASN A 59 -9.94 -8.71 -7.89
N GLN A 60 -9.07 -7.72 -8.04
CA GLN A 60 -7.68 -7.77 -7.64
C GLN A 60 -7.29 -6.57 -6.78
N MET A 61 -6.27 -6.75 -5.96
CA MET A 61 -5.65 -5.68 -5.20
C MET A 61 -4.13 -5.73 -5.37
N ILE A 62 -3.56 -4.59 -5.76
CA ILE A 62 -2.10 -4.37 -5.72
C ILE A 62 -1.73 -3.74 -4.39
N PHE A 63 -0.66 -4.20 -3.75
CA PHE A 63 -0.22 -3.66 -2.47
C PHE A 63 1.27 -3.87 -2.25
N GLN A 64 1.83 -3.13 -1.30
CA GLN A 64 3.22 -3.31 -0.89
C GLN A 64 3.31 -4.11 0.41
N SER A 65 4.32 -4.98 0.51
CA SER A 65 4.55 -5.77 1.72
C SER A 65 6.03 -6.11 1.92
N GLU A 66 6.48 -6.08 3.19
CA GLU A 66 7.77 -6.61 3.60
C GLU A 66 7.62 -8.08 4.00
N ARG A 67 7.84 -8.98 3.05
CA ARG A 67 7.73 -10.44 3.27
C ARG A 67 8.80 -11.27 2.59
N GLU A 68 9.70 -10.66 1.82
CA GLU A 68 10.83 -11.36 1.20
C GLU A 68 11.91 -11.68 2.23
N SER A 69 12.38 -12.93 2.25
CA SER A 69 13.52 -13.31 3.08
C SER A 69 14.77 -12.56 2.59
N GLY A 70 15.46 -11.89 3.51
CA GLY A 70 16.68 -11.15 3.19
C GLY A 70 16.46 -9.80 2.49
N ASN A 71 15.22 -9.35 2.29
CA ASN A 71 14.93 -7.98 1.86
C ASN A 71 14.12 -7.24 2.93
N PRO A 72 14.68 -6.19 3.58
CA PRO A 72 14.01 -5.43 4.62
C PRO A 72 13.08 -4.35 4.06
N PHE A 73 12.99 -4.21 2.76
CA PHE A 73 12.16 -3.21 2.09
C PHE A 73 10.86 -3.81 1.55
N TYR A 74 9.89 -2.97 1.30
CA TYR A 74 8.67 -3.37 0.62
C TYR A 74 8.97 -3.95 -0.76
N GLN A 75 8.16 -4.93 -1.13
CA GLN A 75 7.99 -5.43 -2.49
C GLN A 75 6.53 -5.36 -2.87
N ILE A 76 6.24 -5.37 -4.15
CA ILE A 76 4.87 -5.23 -4.68
C ILE A 76 4.27 -6.60 -4.96
N TYR A 77 3.02 -6.77 -4.54
CA TYR A 77 2.25 -7.99 -4.65
C TYR A 77 0.89 -7.72 -5.27
N LEU A 78 0.44 -8.63 -6.12
CA LEU A 78 -0.90 -8.69 -6.65
C LEU A 78 -1.66 -9.81 -5.95
N MET A 79 -2.84 -9.50 -5.42
CA MET A 79 -3.75 -10.44 -4.75
C MET A 79 -5.01 -10.59 -5.58
N ASP A 80 -5.43 -11.82 -5.82
CA ASP A 80 -6.77 -12.17 -6.24
C ASP A 80 -7.70 -12.13 -5.01
N LEU A 81 -8.78 -11.36 -5.08
CA LEU A 81 -9.66 -11.12 -3.93
C LEU A 81 -10.71 -12.23 -3.73
N GLU A 82 -10.93 -13.06 -4.72
CA GLU A 82 -11.80 -14.23 -4.62
C GLU A 82 -11.08 -15.40 -3.92
N THR A 83 -9.87 -15.73 -4.39
CA THR A 83 -9.08 -16.85 -3.88
C THR A 83 -8.15 -16.49 -2.71
N GLY A 84 -7.73 -15.22 -2.61
CA GLY A 84 -6.69 -14.76 -1.69
C GLY A 84 -5.26 -15.07 -2.17
N ASP A 85 -5.09 -15.66 -3.35
CA ASP A 85 -3.79 -15.94 -3.91
C ASP A 85 -3.00 -14.65 -4.13
N THR A 86 -1.73 -14.68 -3.72
CA THR A 86 -0.88 -13.50 -3.71
C THR A 86 0.45 -13.79 -4.39
N ASN A 87 0.76 -13.05 -5.44
CA ASN A 87 1.98 -13.19 -6.22
C ASN A 87 2.81 -11.91 -6.19
N ARG A 88 4.16 -12.05 -6.03
CA ARG A 88 5.05 -10.91 -6.15
C ARG A 88 5.20 -10.51 -7.62
N VAL A 89 5.11 -9.20 -7.90
CA VAL A 89 5.29 -8.63 -9.23
C VAL A 89 6.54 -7.76 -9.38
N SER A 90 7.12 -7.30 -8.27
CA SER A 90 8.38 -6.57 -8.25
C SER A 90 9.60 -7.51 -8.23
N PRO A 91 10.83 -7.01 -8.52
CA PRO A 91 12.02 -7.87 -8.68
C PRO A 91 12.44 -8.68 -7.45
N GLY A 92 12.02 -8.32 -6.23
CA GLY A 92 12.38 -9.02 -4.99
C GLY A 92 13.62 -8.48 -4.28
N PHE A 93 14.26 -7.47 -4.81
CA PHE A 93 15.37 -6.77 -4.19
C PHE A 93 15.31 -5.26 -4.45
N GLY A 94 16.10 -4.50 -3.69
CA GLY A 94 15.99 -3.05 -3.66
C GLY A 94 14.71 -2.60 -2.96
N LYS A 95 14.48 -1.30 -2.97
CA LYS A 95 13.27 -0.67 -2.42
C LYS A 95 12.20 -0.62 -3.50
N THR A 96 10.95 -0.86 -3.13
CA THR A 96 9.78 -0.62 -3.99
C THR A 96 8.65 0.03 -3.19
N THR A 97 7.80 0.80 -3.86
CA THR A 97 6.66 1.45 -3.23
C THR A 97 5.59 1.82 -4.26
N CYS A 98 4.39 2.16 -3.79
CA CYS A 98 3.33 2.87 -4.52
C CYS A 98 3.03 2.26 -5.89
N ALA A 99 2.32 1.13 -5.88
CA ALA A 99 1.95 0.45 -7.12
C ALA A 99 0.51 0.76 -7.56
N TRP A 100 0.24 0.63 -8.85
CA TRP A 100 -1.07 0.86 -9.44
C TRP A 100 -1.35 -0.14 -10.57
N ILE A 101 -2.58 -0.63 -10.66
CA ILE A 101 -3.02 -1.48 -11.77
C ILE A 101 -3.53 -0.57 -12.90
N HIS A 102 -3.07 -0.79 -14.12
CA HIS A 102 -3.60 -0.10 -15.30
C HIS A 102 -5.10 -0.35 -15.44
N PRO A 103 -5.93 0.66 -15.78
CA PRO A 103 -7.39 0.48 -15.90
C PRO A 103 -7.83 -0.64 -16.85
N GLY A 104 -7.03 -0.95 -17.88
CA GLY A 104 -7.25 -2.08 -18.77
C GLY A 104 -6.92 -3.45 -18.17
N GLY A 105 -6.32 -3.50 -16.95
CA GLY A 105 -6.05 -4.74 -16.25
C GLY A 105 -4.84 -5.53 -16.73
N GLU A 106 -4.06 -5.02 -17.69
CA GLU A 106 -2.95 -5.79 -18.30
C GLU A 106 -1.56 -5.44 -17.77
N ARG A 107 -1.43 -4.31 -17.05
CA ARG A 107 -0.13 -3.78 -16.61
C ARG A 107 -0.17 -3.27 -15.18
N ILE A 108 1.01 -3.25 -14.57
CA ILE A 108 1.24 -2.72 -13.24
C ILE A 108 2.29 -1.62 -13.32
N LEU A 109 2.04 -0.52 -12.61
CA LEU A 109 2.96 0.57 -12.35
C LEU A 109 3.49 0.44 -10.92
N PHE A 110 4.77 0.72 -10.69
CA PHE A 110 5.33 0.83 -9.34
C PHE A 110 6.63 1.64 -9.36
N ALA A 111 6.99 2.20 -8.22
CA ALA A 111 8.28 2.83 -8.04
C ALA A 111 9.30 1.83 -7.48
N SER A 112 10.55 1.86 -8.01
CA SER A 112 11.59 0.95 -7.54
C SER A 112 13.00 1.47 -7.77
N SER A 113 13.89 1.18 -6.82
CA SER A 113 15.33 1.44 -6.92
C SER A 113 16.16 0.20 -7.30
N HIS A 114 15.52 -0.88 -7.81
CA HIS A 114 16.22 -2.14 -8.10
C HIS A 114 17.31 -2.02 -9.18
N ALA A 115 17.21 -1.03 -10.07
CA ALA A 115 18.22 -0.76 -11.09
C ALA A 115 19.47 -0.01 -10.56
N ASP A 116 19.42 0.52 -9.33
CA ASP A 116 20.62 1.07 -8.69
C ASP A 116 21.65 -0.03 -8.46
N SER A 117 22.87 0.19 -8.95
CA SER A 117 23.99 -0.74 -8.76
C SER A 117 24.29 -1.05 -7.28
N LYS A 118 23.91 -0.15 -6.37
CA LYS A 118 24.07 -0.26 -4.92
C LYS A 118 22.80 -0.79 -4.20
N ALA A 119 21.76 -1.17 -4.91
CA ALA A 119 20.51 -1.62 -4.29
C ALA A 119 20.72 -2.76 -3.27
N LYS A 120 21.52 -3.78 -3.62
CA LYS A 120 21.84 -4.91 -2.73
C LYS A 120 22.72 -4.50 -1.56
N GLU A 121 23.67 -3.59 -1.75
CA GLU A 121 24.51 -3.03 -0.68
C GLU A 121 23.64 -2.27 0.33
N LYS A 122 22.78 -1.38 -0.13
CA LYS A 122 21.81 -0.65 0.71
C LYS A 122 20.89 -1.60 1.49
N GLN A 123 20.48 -2.69 0.86
CA GLN A 123 19.67 -3.74 1.51
C GLN A 123 20.44 -4.43 2.65
N ALA A 124 21.71 -4.78 2.43
CA ALA A 124 22.55 -5.39 3.45
C ALA A 124 22.81 -4.45 4.63
N ILE A 125 23.10 -3.17 4.35
CA ILE A 125 23.26 -2.13 5.39
C ILE A 125 22.00 -2.02 6.25
N GLU A 126 20.83 -1.93 5.64
CA GLU A 126 19.55 -1.83 6.36
C GLU A 126 19.30 -3.05 7.27
N ILE A 127 19.64 -4.27 6.80
CA ILE A 127 19.52 -5.49 7.61
C ILE A 127 20.41 -5.40 8.86
N GLU A 128 21.68 -4.99 8.70
CA GLU A 128 22.61 -4.87 9.83
C GLU A 128 22.16 -3.76 10.81
N GLU A 129 21.69 -2.64 10.30
CA GLU A 129 21.17 -1.58 11.15
C GLU A 129 19.94 -2.02 11.96
N ARG A 130 19.03 -2.81 11.38
CA ARG A 130 17.87 -3.37 12.09
C ARG A 130 18.28 -4.37 13.18
N LYS A 131 19.34 -5.16 12.96
CA LYS A 131 19.91 -6.06 13.97
C LYS A 131 20.44 -5.29 15.19
N SER A 132 20.95 -4.08 15.01
CA SER A 132 21.49 -3.25 16.08
C SER A 132 20.45 -2.80 17.11
N ARG A 133 19.14 -3.04 16.87
CA ARG A 133 18.00 -2.66 17.70
C ARG A 133 17.97 -1.18 18.13
N ARG A 134 18.65 -0.30 17.41
CA ARG A 134 18.58 1.13 17.68
C ARG A 134 17.13 1.60 17.44
N ILE A 135 16.58 2.33 18.38
CA ILE A 135 15.29 2.99 18.20
C ILE A 135 15.50 4.06 17.13
N ARG A 136 14.80 3.91 16.01
CA ARG A 136 14.78 4.91 14.94
C ARG A 136 13.46 5.67 14.97
N LYS A 137 13.54 6.97 14.76
CA LYS A 137 12.36 7.75 14.41
C LYS A 137 11.84 7.21 13.07
N TYR A 138 10.52 7.08 12.94
CA TYR A 138 9.90 6.73 11.66
C TYR A 138 10.39 7.70 10.58
N SER A 139 10.81 7.16 9.47
CA SER A 139 11.03 7.89 8.21
C SER A 139 10.61 6.98 7.06
N TRP A 140 10.17 7.60 5.97
CA TRP A 140 9.89 6.87 4.73
C TRP A 140 11.18 6.36 4.08
N ASP A 141 11.06 5.31 3.27
CA ASP A 141 12.21 4.64 2.64
C ASP A 141 12.69 5.43 1.41
N TYR A 142 13.17 6.66 1.61
CA TYR A 142 13.70 7.50 0.54
C TYR A 142 14.88 6.85 -0.19
N ASP A 143 14.92 7.01 -1.50
CA ASP A 143 16.09 6.74 -2.35
C ASP A 143 16.08 7.66 -3.57
N GLU A 144 17.20 8.28 -3.89
CA GLU A 144 17.35 9.17 -5.06
C GLU A 144 17.46 8.42 -6.40
N ASN A 145 17.36 7.10 -6.37
CA ASN A 145 17.37 6.21 -7.53
C ASN A 145 16.03 5.48 -7.68
N TYR A 146 14.97 5.99 -7.07
CA TYR A 146 13.63 5.51 -7.37
C TYR A 146 13.23 5.94 -8.78
N GLU A 147 12.75 5.00 -9.55
CA GLU A 147 12.23 5.19 -10.90
C GLU A 147 10.83 4.60 -11.01
N ILE A 148 10.01 5.14 -11.88
CA ILE A 148 8.72 4.56 -12.24
C ILE A 148 8.92 3.44 -13.24
N TRP A 149 8.47 2.26 -12.86
CA TRP A 149 8.51 1.04 -13.68
C TRP A 149 7.12 0.58 -14.06
N GLN A 150 7.02 0.02 -15.24
CA GLN A 150 5.81 -0.66 -15.73
C GLN A 150 6.15 -2.12 -16.01
N THR A 151 5.25 -3.05 -15.68
CA THR A 151 5.42 -4.48 -15.92
C THR A 151 4.07 -5.12 -16.26
N SER A 152 4.07 -6.37 -16.75
CA SER A 152 2.86 -7.19 -16.86
C SER A 152 2.39 -7.65 -15.47
N LEU A 153 1.20 -8.24 -15.38
CA LEU A 153 0.62 -8.71 -14.10
C LEU A 153 1.47 -9.77 -13.38
N ASN A 154 2.28 -10.51 -14.11
CA ASN A 154 3.17 -11.54 -13.52
C ASN A 154 4.59 -11.02 -13.23
N GLY A 155 4.84 -9.72 -13.38
CA GLY A 155 6.16 -9.11 -13.16
C GLY A 155 7.16 -9.28 -14.30
N SER A 156 6.75 -9.82 -15.45
CA SER A 156 7.60 -9.90 -16.64
C SER A 156 7.60 -8.58 -17.43
N GLU A 157 8.56 -8.45 -18.35
CA GLU A 157 8.68 -7.29 -19.24
C GLU A 157 8.81 -5.94 -18.54
N PRO A 158 9.72 -5.80 -17.54
CA PRO A 158 9.88 -4.53 -16.84
C PRO A 158 10.41 -3.45 -17.78
N LYS A 159 9.74 -2.31 -17.78
CA LYS A 159 10.14 -1.11 -18.53
C LYS A 159 10.30 0.06 -17.59
N ASN A 160 11.49 0.69 -17.58
CA ASN A 160 11.71 1.96 -16.90
C ASN A 160 11.07 3.09 -17.70
N LEU A 161 10.24 3.91 -17.05
CA LEU A 161 9.54 5.02 -17.68
C LEU A 161 10.18 6.39 -17.40
N THR A 162 11.03 6.53 -16.39
CA THR A 162 11.53 7.84 -15.96
C THR A 162 13.02 8.05 -16.19
N ASN A 163 13.89 7.12 -15.82
CA ASN A 163 15.34 7.13 -16.01
C ASN A 163 16.00 8.48 -15.64
N SER A 164 15.79 8.95 -14.42
CA SER A 164 16.24 10.26 -13.94
C SER A 164 16.63 10.18 -12.47
N ARG A 165 17.78 10.75 -12.09
CA ARG A 165 18.12 10.86 -10.67
C ARG A 165 17.08 11.71 -9.94
N GLY A 166 16.58 11.19 -8.83
CA GLY A 166 15.56 11.77 -7.98
C GLY A 166 14.65 10.67 -7.44
N TYR A 167 13.81 11.02 -6.49
CA TYR A 167 12.74 10.15 -6.03
C TYR A 167 11.56 10.27 -6.99
N ASP A 168 11.43 9.35 -7.91
CA ASP A 168 10.29 9.25 -8.82
C ASP A 168 9.36 8.15 -8.28
N ALA A 169 8.25 8.53 -7.65
CA ALA A 169 7.35 7.58 -7.00
C ALA A 169 5.90 8.11 -6.93
N GLU A 170 5.05 7.37 -6.21
CA GLU A 170 3.65 7.74 -5.98
C GLU A 170 2.87 7.87 -7.29
N GLY A 171 3.17 6.97 -8.24
CA GLY A 171 2.56 7.00 -9.57
C GLY A 171 1.16 6.43 -9.61
N SER A 172 0.23 7.10 -10.32
CA SER A 172 -1.11 6.59 -10.61
C SER A 172 -1.49 6.81 -12.08
N TYR A 173 -2.30 5.90 -12.64
CA TYR A 173 -2.85 6.05 -13.99
C TYR A 173 -4.08 6.95 -13.99
N SER A 174 -4.29 7.66 -15.11
CA SER A 174 -5.58 8.24 -15.42
C SER A 174 -6.65 7.17 -15.63
N PRO A 175 -7.96 7.46 -15.45
CA PRO A 175 -9.03 6.49 -15.65
C PRO A 175 -9.09 5.88 -17.06
N ASP A 176 -8.60 6.59 -18.07
CA ASP A 176 -8.50 6.10 -19.46
C ASP A 176 -7.17 5.38 -19.77
N GLY A 177 -6.27 5.25 -18.78
CA GLY A 177 -4.98 4.59 -18.89
C GLY A 177 -3.93 5.31 -19.74
N LYS A 178 -4.21 6.50 -20.26
CA LYS A 178 -3.30 7.19 -21.20
C LYS A 178 -2.22 8.02 -20.53
N TRP A 179 -2.42 8.39 -19.26
CA TRP A 179 -1.55 9.27 -18.53
C TRP A 179 -1.13 8.65 -17.21
N ILE A 180 0.04 9.06 -16.74
CA ILE A 180 0.58 8.76 -15.43
C ILE A 180 0.90 10.09 -14.76
N THR A 181 0.40 10.31 -13.53
CA THR A 181 0.87 11.36 -12.65
C THR A 181 1.73 10.76 -11.55
N PHE A 182 2.75 11.47 -11.09
CA PHE A 182 3.67 10.99 -10.06
C PHE A 182 4.36 12.14 -9.35
N ALA A 183 4.92 11.89 -8.17
CA ALA A 183 5.73 12.83 -7.42
C ALA A 183 7.22 12.66 -7.72
N SER A 184 7.98 13.76 -7.78
CA SER A 184 9.41 13.71 -8.02
C SER A 184 10.15 14.91 -7.48
N ASN A 185 11.33 14.69 -6.90
CA ASN A 185 12.28 15.74 -6.55
C ASN A 185 13.47 15.85 -7.53
N ARG A 186 13.33 15.33 -8.76
CA ARG A 186 14.37 15.32 -9.80
C ARG A 186 14.99 16.67 -10.07
N GLN A 187 14.26 17.78 -9.85
CA GLN A 187 14.81 19.13 -10.04
C GLN A 187 15.96 19.45 -9.08
N ALA A 188 15.97 18.85 -7.90
CA ALA A 188 17.07 18.99 -6.95
C ALA A 188 18.39 18.36 -7.45
N TYR A 189 18.31 17.50 -8.47
CA TYR A 189 19.46 16.80 -9.06
C TYR A 189 19.77 17.24 -10.49
N ALA A 190 18.87 18.00 -11.12
CA ALA A 190 19.01 18.41 -12.51
C ALA A 190 20.01 19.56 -12.72
N LYS A 191 20.24 20.40 -11.70
CA LYS A 191 21.11 21.57 -11.73
C LYS A 191 21.82 21.73 -10.39
N PRO A 192 23.00 22.39 -10.35
CA PRO A 192 23.65 22.75 -9.08
C PRO A 192 22.68 23.59 -8.21
N LEU A 193 22.56 23.21 -6.96
CA LEU A 193 21.78 23.93 -5.95
C LEU A 193 22.62 25.04 -5.31
N SER A 194 21.98 26.06 -4.76
CA SER A 194 22.64 26.99 -3.85
C SER A 194 23.00 26.27 -2.53
N LYS A 195 23.95 26.81 -1.76
CA LYS A 195 24.30 26.25 -0.46
C LYS A 195 23.09 26.09 0.47
N GLU A 196 22.21 27.06 0.48
CA GLU A 196 20.97 27.01 1.27
C GLU A 196 20.04 25.89 0.80
N GLN A 197 19.87 25.69 -0.50
CA GLN A 197 19.09 24.60 -1.08
C GLN A 197 19.71 23.23 -0.79
N GLU A 198 21.05 23.11 -0.85
CA GLU A 198 21.75 21.87 -0.47
C GLU A 198 21.51 21.50 0.99
N GLU A 199 21.60 22.46 1.91
CA GLU A 199 21.31 22.25 3.32
C GLU A 199 19.84 21.87 3.52
N ARG A 200 18.91 22.51 2.83
CA ARG A 200 17.50 22.16 2.89
C ARG A 200 17.26 20.72 2.41
N LEU A 201 17.85 20.32 1.29
CA LEU A 201 17.74 18.96 0.76
C LEU A 201 18.31 17.89 1.71
N LYS A 202 19.37 18.22 2.47
CA LYS A 202 19.91 17.31 3.50
C LYS A 202 18.95 17.12 4.66
N ILE A 203 18.28 18.19 5.10
CA ILE A 203 17.34 18.15 6.22
C ILE A 203 16.02 17.50 5.82
N ASP A 204 15.51 17.86 4.64
CA ASP A 204 14.20 17.42 4.15
C ASP A 204 14.27 17.10 2.66
N LYS A 205 14.26 15.81 2.34
CA LYS A 205 14.30 15.30 0.97
C LYS A 205 13.02 15.61 0.20
N SER A 206 11.91 15.81 0.89
CA SER A 206 10.60 16.08 0.29
C SER A 206 10.41 17.54 -0.11
N TYR A 207 11.26 18.46 0.37
CA TYR A 207 11.10 19.90 0.15
C TYR A 207 11.07 20.31 -1.34
N PHE A 208 11.67 19.52 -2.22
CA PHE A 208 11.69 19.75 -3.67
C PHE A 208 10.77 18.80 -4.44
N MET A 209 9.84 18.16 -3.74
CA MET A 209 8.91 17.23 -4.34
C MET A 209 7.82 18.00 -5.09
N GLU A 210 7.60 17.61 -6.33
CA GLU A 210 6.67 18.25 -7.26
C GLU A 210 5.85 17.21 -8.00
N ILE A 211 4.70 17.58 -8.50
CA ILE A 211 3.85 16.72 -9.30
C ILE A 211 4.24 16.81 -10.78
N TYR A 212 4.36 15.65 -11.38
CA TYR A 212 4.62 15.47 -12.81
C TYR A 212 3.51 14.69 -13.49
N LEU A 213 3.38 14.92 -14.78
CA LEU A 213 2.48 14.21 -15.70
C LEU A 213 3.30 13.70 -16.88
N MET A 214 3.05 12.45 -17.31
CA MET A 214 3.60 11.87 -18.53
C MET A 214 2.56 10.96 -19.20
N LYS A 215 2.77 10.62 -20.47
CA LYS A 215 1.98 9.56 -21.11
C LYS A 215 2.31 8.21 -20.51
N SER A 216 1.41 7.24 -20.62
CA SER A 216 1.60 5.87 -20.10
C SER A 216 2.77 5.12 -20.74
N ASP A 217 3.30 5.59 -21.89
CA ASP A 217 4.51 5.08 -22.51
C ASP A 217 5.83 5.68 -21.98
N GLY A 218 5.75 6.65 -21.06
CA GLY A 218 6.87 7.40 -20.47
C GLY A 218 7.25 8.68 -21.22
N THR A 219 6.55 9.02 -22.32
CA THR A 219 6.85 10.23 -23.09
C THR A 219 6.05 11.44 -22.65
N GLY A 220 6.41 12.62 -23.13
CA GLY A 220 5.64 13.85 -22.92
C GLY A 220 5.66 14.37 -21.49
N LEU A 221 6.76 14.15 -20.76
CA LEU A 221 6.92 14.58 -19.37
C LEU A 221 6.68 16.09 -19.21
N LYS A 222 5.82 16.42 -18.24
CA LYS A 222 5.49 17.81 -17.86
C LYS A 222 5.45 17.94 -16.34
N ARG A 223 6.13 18.97 -15.80
CA ARG A 223 6.00 19.38 -14.41
C ARG A 223 4.71 20.20 -14.24
N LEU A 224 3.90 19.88 -13.24
CA LEU A 224 2.62 20.54 -12.97
C LEU A 224 2.70 21.56 -11.84
N THR A 225 3.50 21.29 -10.80
CA THR A 225 3.66 22.19 -9.65
C THR A 225 5.07 22.79 -9.61
N ASN A 226 5.23 23.92 -8.92
CA ASN A 226 6.51 24.65 -8.84
C ASN A 226 6.52 25.54 -7.60
N VAL A 227 6.28 24.95 -6.43
CA VAL A 227 6.29 25.66 -5.15
C VAL A 227 7.17 24.92 -4.14
N PRO A 228 7.90 25.64 -3.27
CA PRO A 228 8.69 24.98 -2.23
C PRO A 228 7.79 24.23 -1.25
N GLY A 229 8.12 22.97 -0.98
CA GLY A 229 7.37 22.13 -0.07
C GLY A 229 7.19 20.72 -0.65
N TYR A 230 6.38 19.90 0.03
CA TYR A 230 6.03 18.59 -0.45
C TYR A 230 4.73 18.64 -1.25
N ASP A 231 4.84 18.38 -2.55
CA ASP A 231 3.72 18.07 -3.42
C ASP A 231 3.82 16.59 -3.80
N GLY A 232 2.90 15.75 -3.33
CA GLY A 232 2.98 14.29 -3.52
C GLY A 232 1.62 13.60 -3.45
N GLY A 233 1.62 12.29 -3.67
CA GLY A 233 0.44 11.45 -3.66
C GLY A 233 -0.62 11.84 -4.71
N PRO A 234 -0.26 12.11 -5.99
CA PRO A 234 -1.21 12.61 -6.96
C PRO A 234 -2.13 11.48 -7.48
N PHE A 235 -3.41 11.80 -7.60
CA PHE A 235 -4.42 10.94 -8.20
C PHE A 235 -5.28 11.72 -9.17
N PHE A 236 -5.77 11.03 -10.20
CA PHE A 236 -6.78 11.60 -11.07
C PHE A 236 -8.18 11.50 -10.44
N SER A 237 -9.03 12.48 -10.74
CA SER A 237 -10.45 12.35 -10.46
C SER A 237 -11.07 11.20 -11.27
N PRO A 238 -12.16 10.56 -10.79
CA PRO A 238 -12.78 9.44 -11.50
C PRO A 238 -13.24 9.76 -12.93
N ASP A 239 -13.54 11.03 -13.22
CA ASP A 239 -13.90 11.50 -14.56
C ASP A 239 -12.69 11.92 -15.41
N GLY A 240 -11.46 11.80 -14.88
CA GLY A 240 -10.21 12.11 -15.53
C GLY A 240 -9.95 13.59 -15.88
N LYS A 241 -10.74 14.52 -15.29
CA LYS A 241 -10.63 15.95 -15.62
C LYS A 241 -9.77 16.74 -14.63
N GLN A 242 -9.55 16.18 -13.47
CA GLN A 242 -8.74 16.79 -12.41
C GLN A 242 -7.74 15.77 -11.88
#